data_595be671eb5a39a1d4969027b55d9628
#
_entry.id   595be671eb5a39a1d4969027b55d9628
#
_cell.length_a   1.000
_cell.length_b   1.000
_cell.length_c   1.000
_cell.angle_alpha   90.00
_cell.angle_beta   90.00
_cell.angle_gamma   90.00
#
_symmetry.space_group_name_H-M   'P 1'
#
loop_
_entity.id
_entity.type
_entity.pdbx_description
1 polymer ?
#
loop_
_entity_poly.entity_id
_entity_poly.type
_entity_poly.pdbx_seq_one_letter_code
_entity_poly.pdbx_strand_id
1 'polypeptide(L)'
;MSKIILDLCGGTGSWSKPYKDNGYDVRIIDFNEWNTVGGGVNNDGDIRMLKKFKDKIYGILAAPPCTHFAGSGARWWKNKGLEPLKQGLSIVDSVFRIVFAHKPKFWVMENPVGRLVHYIGKPKHIFNPCDYGDPYTKKTCLWGDFNIPIKNYVEPKFITVGGKRMSEIHYKSFSMKPNERAKVRSMTPQGFANAFYEVNK
;
A
#
# COMPACT_ATOMS: atom_id res chain seq x y z
N MET A 1 -10.44 25.34 2.55
CA MET A 1 -10.84 23.92 2.60
C MET A 1 -9.59 23.07 2.72
N SER A 2 -9.58 22.07 3.61
CA SER A 2 -8.46 21.14 3.73
C SER A 2 -8.33 20.29 2.45
N LYS A 3 -7.10 19.98 2.05
CA LYS A 3 -6.83 19.07 0.93
C LYS A 3 -7.24 17.65 1.33
N ILE A 4 -7.96 16.93 0.46
CA ILE A 4 -8.45 15.58 0.74
C ILE A 4 -7.48 14.55 0.16
N ILE A 5 -7.08 13.59 1.01
CA ILE A 5 -6.33 12.40 0.63
C ILE A 5 -7.23 11.18 0.75
N LEU A 6 -7.37 10.41 -0.33
CA LEU A 6 -7.96 9.08 -0.25
C LEU A 6 -6.86 8.05 -0.01
N ASP A 7 -7.05 7.19 1.00
CA ASP A 7 -6.17 6.07 1.30
C ASP A 7 -6.94 4.76 1.05
N LEU A 8 -6.84 4.27 -0.19
CA LEU A 8 -7.59 3.12 -0.69
C LEU A 8 -6.90 1.82 -0.29
N CYS A 9 -7.62 0.93 0.37
CA CYS A 9 -7.09 -0.27 1.01
C CYS A 9 -5.99 0.09 2.02
N GLY A 10 -6.18 1.22 2.74
CA GLY A 10 -5.16 1.86 3.58
C GLY A 10 -4.87 1.14 4.90
N GLY A 11 -5.69 0.15 5.27
CA GLY A 11 -5.52 -0.67 6.47
C GLY A 11 -5.36 0.18 7.74
N THR A 12 -4.14 0.24 8.27
CA THR A 12 -3.84 1.00 9.50
C THR A 12 -3.73 2.51 9.30
N GLY A 13 -3.76 3.01 8.06
CA GLY A 13 -3.50 4.41 7.74
C GLY A 13 -2.04 4.84 7.93
N SER A 14 -1.12 3.89 8.03
CA SER A 14 0.31 4.20 8.25
C SER A 14 0.88 5.08 7.15
N TRP A 15 0.44 4.89 5.91
CA TRP A 15 0.91 5.68 4.78
C TRP A 15 0.38 7.10 4.79
N SER A 16 -0.91 7.25 5.07
CA SER A 16 -1.58 8.55 5.10
C SER A 16 -1.37 9.33 6.41
N LYS A 17 -0.78 8.70 7.43
CA LYS A 17 -0.53 9.33 8.73
C LYS A 17 0.17 10.69 8.63
N PRO A 18 1.27 10.88 7.87
CA PRO A 18 1.93 12.18 7.76
C PRO A 18 1.01 13.28 7.20
N TYR A 19 0.12 12.94 6.26
CA TYR A 19 -0.88 13.89 5.75
C TYR A 19 -1.88 14.29 6.83
N LYS A 20 -2.39 13.31 7.61
CA LYS A 20 -3.32 13.55 8.72
C LYS A 20 -2.69 14.45 9.78
N ASP A 21 -1.46 14.16 10.19
CA ASP A 21 -0.72 14.92 11.20
C ASP A 21 -0.46 16.37 10.75
N ASN A 22 -0.49 16.66 9.44
CA ASN A 22 -0.32 17.98 8.85
C ASN A 22 -1.65 18.60 8.36
N GLY A 23 -2.80 18.19 8.91
CA GLY A 23 -4.08 18.85 8.73
C GLY A 23 -4.82 18.57 7.42
N TYR A 24 -4.44 17.53 6.68
CA TYR A 24 -5.22 17.06 5.53
C TYR A 24 -6.46 16.29 5.99
N ASP A 25 -7.54 16.37 5.23
CA ASP A 25 -8.71 15.49 5.38
C ASP A 25 -8.37 14.11 4.80
N VAL A 26 -7.95 13.18 5.66
CA VAL A 26 -7.57 11.82 5.25
C VAL A 26 -8.79 10.90 5.38
N ARG A 27 -9.17 10.28 4.26
CA ARG A 27 -10.28 9.33 4.18
C ARG A 27 -9.75 7.95 3.83
N ILE A 28 -9.68 7.07 4.85
CA ILE A 28 -9.22 5.69 4.69
C ILE A 28 -10.43 4.83 4.30
N ILE A 29 -10.29 4.08 3.21
CA ILE A 29 -11.30 3.16 2.70
C ILE A 29 -10.69 1.78 2.64
N ASP A 30 -11.15 0.88 3.51
CA ASP A 30 -10.64 -0.47 3.59
C ASP A 30 -11.78 -1.46 3.86
N PHE A 31 -11.65 -2.67 3.36
CA PHE A 31 -12.61 -3.75 3.53
C PHE A 31 -12.65 -4.28 4.97
N ASN A 32 -11.60 -4.09 5.75
CA ASN A 32 -11.56 -4.47 7.15
C ASN A 32 -12.16 -3.34 7.99
N GLU A 33 -13.07 -3.66 8.89
CA GLU A 33 -13.85 -2.78 9.78
C GLU A 33 -13.03 -1.81 10.64
N TRP A 34 -11.72 -1.78 10.48
CA TRP A 34 -10.78 -1.17 11.41
C TRP A 34 -10.61 0.33 11.23
N ASN A 35 -11.01 0.92 10.11
CA ASN A 35 -10.80 2.34 9.84
C ASN A 35 -11.76 2.95 8.82
N THR A 36 -13.05 2.75 8.95
CA THR A 36 -13.99 3.64 8.27
C THR A 36 -14.07 4.97 8.99
N VAL A 37 -12.99 5.73 8.96
CA VAL A 37 -12.98 7.14 9.38
C VAL A 37 -13.22 7.99 8.15
N GLY A 38 -14.46 8.17 7.84
CA GLY A 38 -14.89 9.05 6.76
C GLY A 38 -16.39 9.12 6.79
N GLY A 39 -16.94 10.11 7.49
CA GLY A 39 -18.35 10.29 7.62
C GLY A 39 -19.06 10.29 6.27
N GLY A 40 -20.13 9.54 6.15
CA GLY A 40 -21.21 9.82 5.21
C GLY A 40 -21.17 9.17 3.84
N VAL A 41 -20.31 8.22 3.58
CA VAL A 41 -20.45 7.36 2.40
C VAL A 41 -20.89 5.99 2.87
N ASN A 42 -21.90 5.39 2.27
CA ASN A 42 -22.31 4.01 2.50
C ASN A 42 -21.14 3.10 2.13
N ASN A 43 -20.24 2.87 3.05
CA ASN A 43 -19.04 2.12 2.86
C ASN A 43 -19.15 0.80 3.59
N ASP A 44 -19.43 -0.22 2.81
CA ASP A 44 -19.07 -1.59 3.13
C ASP A 44 -17.54 -1.82 3.02
N GLY A 45 -16.74 -0.75 2.87
CA GLY A 45 -15.27 -0.78 2.75
C GLY A 45 -14.75 -1.28 1.40
N ASP A 46 -15.62 -1.72 0.51
CA ASP A 46 -15.24 -2.24 -0.79
C ASP A 46 -15.08 -1.13 -1.83
N ILE A 47 -13.83 -0.84 -2.22
CA ILE A 47 -13.53 0.21 -3.21
C ILE A 47 -14.13 -0.07 -4.59
N ARG A 48 -14.53 -1.33 -4.88
CA ARG A 48 -15.21 -1.69 -6.13
C ARG A 48 -16.59 -1.02 -6.24
N MET A 49 -17.25 -0.81 -5.09
CA MET A 49 -18.55 -0.17 -4.98
C MET A 49 -18.45 1.33 -4.71
N LEU A 50 -17.25 1.88 -4.52
CA LEU A 50 -17.04 3.28 -4.18
C LEU A 50 -17.55 4.19 -5.31
N LYS A 51 -18.48 5.07 -4.95
CA LYS A 51 -19.00 6.12 -5.84
C LYS A 51 -18.03 7.30 -5.93
N LYS A 52 -18.14 8.08 -6.99
CA LYS A 52 -17.37 9.32 -7.13
C LYS A 52 -17.76 10.31 -6.02
N PHE A 53 -16.77 10.83 -5.30
CA PHE A 53 -16.97 11.93 -4.36
C PHE A 53 -17.33 13.23 -5.09
N LYS A 54 -18.12 14.06 -4.44
CA LYS A 54 -18.39 15.43 -4.94
C LYS A 54 -17.22 16.36 -4.72
N ASP A 55 -16.46 16.08 -3.64
CA ASP A 55 -15.28 16.87 -3.26
C ASP A 55 -14.13 16.67 -4.23
N LYS A 56 -13.28 17.72 -4.34
CA LYS A 56 -12.04 17.65 -5.11
C LYS A 56 -11.00 16.87 -4.32
N ILE A 57 -10.62 15.71 -4.81
CA ILE A 57 -9.55 14.88 -4.23
C ILE A 57 -8.19 15.47 -4.63
N TYR A 58 -7.34 15.69 -3.64
CA TYR A 58 -6.00 16.21 -3.83
C TYR A 58 -5.00 15.11 -4.19
N GLY A 59 -5.01 14.02 -3.44
CA GLY A 59 -4.12 12.89 -3.67
C GLY A 59 -4.77 11.55 -3.37
N ILE A 60 -4.26 10.49 -4.00
CA ILE A 60 -4.72 9.11 -3.79
C ILE A 60 -3.53 8.23 -3.48
N LEU A 61 -3.56 7.59 -2.31
CA LEU A 61 -2.70 6.49 -1.91
C LEU A 61 -3.50 5.20 -2.05
N ALA A 62 -2.90 4.13 -2.54
CA ALA A 62 -3.60 2.86 -2.69
C ALA A 62 -2.66 1.67 -2.42
N ALA A 63 -3.11 0.75 -1.57
CA ALA A 63 -2.39 -0.47 -1.23
C ALA A 63 -3.29 -1.72 -1.42
N PRO A 64 -3.69 -2.04 -2.66
CA PRO A 64 -4.58 -3.17 -2.92
C PRO A 64 -3.97 -4.48 -2.42
N PRO A 65 -4.79 -5.43 -1.93
CA PRO A 65 -4.32 -6.67 -1.33
C PRO A 65 -3.34 -7.43 -2.23
N CYS A 66 -2.15 -7.70 -1.70
CA CYS A 66 -1.06 -8.33 -2.45
C CYS A 66 -1.13 -9.88 -2.48
N THR A 67 -2.09 -10.49 -1.79
CA THR A 67 -2.20 -11.95 -1.57
C THR A 67 -2.17 -12.77 -2.86
N HIS A 68 -2.66 -12.17 -3.97
CA HIS A 68 -2.74 -12.85 -5.26
C HIS A 68 -1.64 -12.41 -6.24
N PHE A 69 -0.79 -11.44 -5.85
CA PHE A 69 0.23 -10.86 -6.72
C PHE A 69 1.66 -11.11 -6.25
N ALA A 70 1.88 -11.13 -4.92
CA ALA A 70 3.22 -11.18 -4.34
C ALA A 70 4.01 -12.42 -4.75
N GLY A 71 5.26 -12.24 -5.20
CA GLY A 71 6.15 -13.32 -5.60
C GLY A 71 6.44 -14.33 -4.50
N SER A 72 6.38 -13.94 -3.22
CA SER A 72 6.50 -14.86 -2.08
C SER A 72 5.41 -15.94 -2.04
N GLY A 73 4.26 -15.70 -2.70
CA GLY A 73 3.16 -16.65 -2.85
C GLY A 73 3.16 -17.41 -4.18
N ALA A 74 4.14 -17.22 -5.06
CA ALA A 74 4.14 -17.71 -6.45
C ALA A 74 3.94 -19.23 -6.56
N ARG A 75 4.51 -20.02 -5.65
CA ARG A 75 4.35 -21.48 -5.60
C ARG A 75 2.89 -21.96 -5.49
N TRP A 76 2.00 -21.11 -5.00
CA TRP A 76 0.58 -21.42 -4.81
C TRP A 76 -0.33 -20.92 -5.94
N TRP A 77 0.18 -20.12 -6.89
CA TRP A 77 -0.67 -19.48 -7.90
C TRP A 77 -1.38 -20.49 -8.78
N LYS A 78 -0.68 -21.56 -9.18
CA LYS A 78 -1.27 -22.62 -10.01
C LYS A 78 -2.45 -23.32 -9.30
N ASN A 79 -2.27 -23.66 -8.03
CA ASN A 79 -3.29 -24.38 -7.24
C ASN A 79 -4.50 -23.50 -6.87
N LYS A 80 -4.31 -22.19 -6.77
CA LYS A 80 -5.40 -21.24 -6.47
C LYS A 80 -6.33 -20.99 -7.65
N GLY A 81 -5.90 -21.29 -8.86
CA GLY A 81 -6.66 -21.01 -10.07
C GLY A 81 -6.75 -19.52 -10.41
N LEU A 82 -7.68 -19.19 -11.31
CA LEU A 82 -7.83 -17.83 -11.85
C LEU A 82 -8.76 -16.94 -11.02
N GLU A 83 -9.71 -17.49 -10.30
CA GLU A 83 -10.74 -16.69 -9.61
C GLU A 83 -10.15 -15.71 -8.56
N PRO A 84 -9.24 -16.14 -7.68
CA PRO A 84 -8.56 -15.20 -6.77
C PRO A 84 -7.76 -14.11 -7.49
N LEU A 85 -7.20 -14.42 -8.66
CA LEU A 85 -6.50 -13.42 -9.47
C LEU A 85 -7.46 -12.39 -10.03
N LYS A 86 -8.61 -12.79 -10.58
CA LYS A 86 -9.66 -11.88 -11.06
C LYS A 86 -10.14 -10.96 -9.95
N GLN A 87 -10.39 -11.50 -8.74
CA GLN A 87 -10.77 -10.70 -7.58
C GLN A 87 -9.70 -9.65 -7.24
N GLY A 88 -8.43 -10.04 -7.23
CA GLY A 88 -7.34 -9.10 -7.00
C GLY A 88 -7.29 -8.00 -8.07
N LEU A 89 -7.39 -8.38 -9.35
CA LEU A 89 -7.38 -7.43 -10.48
C LEU A 89 -8.59 -6.50 -10.43
N SER A 90 -9.79 -6.95 -10.05
CA SER A 90 -10.97 -6.09 -9.92
C SER A 90 -10.78 -4.96 -8.89
N ILE A 91 -9.97 -5.19 -7.84
CA ILE A 91 -9.60 -4.15 -6.87
C ILE A 91 -8.62 -3.16 -7.51
N VAL A 92 -7.62 -3.65 -8.23
CA VAL A 92 -6.66 -2.80 -8.97
C VAL A 92 -7.37 -1.94 -10.02
N ASP A 93 -8.29 -2.51 -10.80
CA ASP A 93 -9.11 -1.79 -11.78
C ASP A 93 -9.95 -0.70 -11.11
N SER A 94 -10.44 -0.97 -9.89
CA SER A 94 -11.19 0.03 -9.12
C SER A 94 -10.31 1.19 -8.67
N VAL A 95 -9.04 0.97 -8.33
CA VAL A 95 -8.09 2.07 -8.07
C VAL A 95 -7.97 2.95 -9.31
N PHE A 96 -7.73 2.37 -10.50
CA PHE A 96 -7.64 3.14 -11.75
C PHE A 96 -8.92 3.88 -12.07
N ARG A 97 -10.10 3.25 -11.91
CA ARG A 97 -11.41 3.90 -12.09
C ARG A 97 -11.57 5.12 -11.18
N ILE A 98 -11.18 5.01 -9.91
CA ILE A 98 -11.26 6.10 -8.93
C ILE A 98 -10.29 7.23 -9.31
N VAL A 99 -9.04 6.90 -9.66
CA VAL A 99 -8.04 7.87 -10.13
C VAL A 99 -8.55 8.61 -11.37
N PHE A 100 -9.06 7.89 -12.37
CA PHE A 100 -9.60 8.47 -13.60
C PHE A 100 -10.78 9.41 -13.34
N ALA A 101 -11.68 9.00 -12.43
CA ALA A 101 -12.88 9.77 -12.11
C ALA A 101 -12.58 11.08 -11.35
N HIS A 102 -11.53 11.08 -10.51
CA HIS A 102 -11.18 12.20 -9.63
C HIS A 102 -10.05 13.10 -10.14
N LYS A 103 -9.19 12.59 -11.00
CA LYS A 103 -8.04 13.31 -11.57
C LYS A 103 -7.27 14.08 -10.48
N PRO A 104 -6.73 13.38 -9.46
CA PRO A 104 -6.02 14.00 -8.35
C PRO A 104 -4.72 14.67 -8.82
N LYS A 105 -4.12 15.53 -7.99
CA LYS A 105 -2.80 16.15 -8.27
C LYS A 105 -1.68 15.09 -8.31
N PHE A 106 -1.78 14.06 -7.49
CA PHE A 106 -0.91 12.88 -7.52
C PHE A 106 -1.70 11.63 -7.16
N TRP A 107 -1.21 10.49 -7.60
CA TRP A 107 -1.69 9.19 -7.14
C TRP A 107 -0.58 8.17 -7.15
N VAL A 108 -0.66 7.21 -6.25
CA VAL A 108 0.31 6.13 -6.14
C VAL A 108 -0.36 4.85 -5.68
N MET A 109 0.02 3.75 -6.29
CA MET A 109 -0.40 2.41 -5.90
C MET A 109 0.82 1.57 -5.54
N GLU A 110 0.78 0.94 -4.38
CA GLU A 110 1.82 0.06 -3.84
C GLU A 110 1.44 -1.40 -4.02
N ASN A 111 2.42 -2.23 -4.37
CA ASN A 111 2.34 -3.67 -4.23
C ASN A 111 3.76 -4.27 -4.15
N PRO A 112 3.98 -5.39 -3.46
CA PRO A 112 5.29 -6.04 -3.46
C PRO A 112 5.66 -6.58 -4.85
N VAL A 113 6.94 -6.86 -5.06
CA VAL A 113 7.41 -7.51 -6.28
C VAL A 113 6.66 -8.83 -6.51
N GLY A 114 6.10 -8.98 -7.71
CA GLY A 114 5.34 -10.16 -8.09
C GLY A 114 4.72 -10.04 -9.47
N ARG A 115 3.62 -10.77 -9.72
CA ARG A 115 3.03 -10.87 -11.06
C ARG A 115 2.20 -9.66 -11.50
N LEU A 116 1.95 -8.68 -10.63
CA LEU A 116 1.14 -7.51 -11.01
C LEU A 116 1.75 -6.74 -12.19
N VAL A 117 3.09 -6.71 -12.30
CA VAL A 117 3.82 -6.13 -13.43
C VAL A 117 3.37 -6.66 -14.80
N HIS A 118 2.87 -7.88 -14.87
CA HIS A 118 2.39 -8.49 -16.13
C HIS A 118 1.03 -7.93 -16.58
N TYR A 119 0.28 -7.29 -15.68
CA TYR A 119 -1.06 -6.76 -15.95
C TYR A 119 -1.08 -5.25 -16.14
N ILE A 120 -0.25 -4.52 -15.39
CA ILE A 120 -0.27 -3.06 -15.39
C ILE A 120 1.07 -2.42 -15.81
N GLY A 121 2.04 -3.24 -16.26
CA GLY A 121 3.34 -2.75 -16.71
C GLY A 121 4.34 -2.49 -15.59
N LYS A 122 5.52 -1.95 -15.98
CA LYS A 122 6.63 -1.70 -15.05
C LYS A 122 6.28 -0.61 -14.03
N PRO A 123 6.67 -0.78 -12.74
CA PRO A 123 6.50 0.25 -11.74
C PRO A 123 7.39 1.48 -12.05
N LYS A 124 6.92 2.66 -11.68
CA LYS A 124 7.69 3.91 -11.77
C LYS A 124 8.88 3.92 -10.80
N HIS A 125 8.71 3.30 -9.63
CA HIS A 125 9.74 3.25 -8.61
C HIS A 125 9.71 1.91 -7.86
N ILE A 126 10.88 1.46 -7.43
CA ILE A 126 11.04 0.27 -6.57
C ILE A 126 11.95 0.66 -5.43
N PHE A 127 11.56 0.32 -4.19
CA PHE A 127 12.34 0.64 -3.01
C PHE A 127 12.36 -0.48 -1.97
N ASN A 128 13.27 -0.39 -1.04
CA ASN A 128 13.23 -1.09 0.24
C ASN A 128 13.04 -0.08 1.38
N PRO A 129 12.44 -0.48 2.52
CA PRO A 129 12.32 0.40 3.69
C PRO A 129 13.65 1.02 4.15
N CYS A 130 14.77 0.28 4.01
CA CYS A 130 16.11 0.80 4.33
C CYS A 130 16.57 1.94 3.43
N ASP A 131 15.96 2.15 2.27
CA ASP A 131 16.21 3.34 1.45
C ASP A 131 15.69 4.64 2.12
N TYR A 132 14.82 4.51 3.17
CA TYR A 132 14.11 5.64 3.79
C TYR A 132 14.18 5.62 5.33
N GLY A 133 15.20 4.99 5.91
CA GLY A 133 15.46 5.06 7.35
C GLY A 133 14.94 3.89 8.18
N ASP A 134 14.17 2.96 7.60
CA ASP A 134 13.67 1.77 8.30
C ASP A 134 14.63 0.58 8.07
N PRO A 135 15.35 0.05 9.07
CA PRO A 135 16.49 -0.86 8.88
C PRO A 135 16.10 -2.29 8.50
N TYR A 136 15.27 -2.47 7.48
CA TYR A 136 14.89 -3.77 6.94
C TYR A 136 14.60 -3.74 5.43
N THR A 137 14.54 -4.93 4.82
CA THR A 137 14.20 -5.08 3.41
C THR A 137 12.78 -5.63 3.22
N LYS A 138 12.01 -4.96 2.37
CA LYS A 138 10.70 -5.39 1.87
C LYS A 138 10.53 -4.76 0.48
N LYS A 139 11.07 -5.42 -0.55
CA LYS A 139 11.09 -4.84 -1.89
C LYS A 139 9.68 -4.54 -2.39
N THR A 140 9.40 -3.27 -2.59
CA THR A 140 8.08 -2.71 -2.85
C THR A 140 8.08 -1.94 -4.16
N CYS A 141 7.05 -2.13 -4.97
CA CYS A 141 6.84 -1.48 -6.26
C CYS A 141 5.78 -0.38 -6.14
N LEU A 142 6.00 0.74 -6.83
CA LEU A 142 5.10 1.87 -6.91
C LEU A 142 4.74 2.18 -8.36
N TRP A 143 3.45 2.27 -8.63
CA TRP A 143 2.88 2.75 -9.89
C TRP A 143 2.12 4.05 -9.63
N GLY A 144 2.11 4.96 -10.60
CA GLY A 144 1.36 6.20 -10.45
C GLY A 144 2.04 7.43 -11.03
N ASP A 145 1.42 8.56 -10.75
CA ASP A 145 1.96 9.89 -11.03
C ASP A 145 2.22 10.61 -9.71
N PHE A 146 3.49 10.65 -9.33
CA PHE A 146 3.97 11.20 -8.04
C PHE A 146 5.44 11.60 -8.15
N ASN A 147 5.91 12.44 -7.22
CA ASN A 147 7.32 12.76 -7.07
C ASN A 147 8.03 11.64 -6.28
N ILE A 148 9.18 11.17 -6.79
CA ILE A 148 9.98 10.13 -6.12
C ILE A 148 10.61 10.72 -4.85
N PRO A 149 10.43 10.07 -3.68
CA PRO A 149 11.01 10.54 -2.42
C PRO A 149 12.54 10.57 -2.43
N ILE A 150 13.10 11.51 -1.68
CA ILE A 150 14.55 11.58 -1.46
C ILE A 150 14.97 10.48 -0.49
N LYS A 151 15.98 9.71 -0.88
CA LYS A 151 16.48 8.61 -0.06
C LYS A 151 17.22 9.10 1.18
N ASN A 152 17.02 8.38 2.29
CA ASN A 152 17.78 8.47 3.53
C ASN A 152 18.18 7.06 3.94
N TYR A 153 19.21 6.53 3.29
CA TYR A 153 19.60 5.12 3.42
C TYR A 153 20.16 4.79 4.81
N VAL A 154 19.72 3.65 5.33
CA VAL A 154 20.30 3.00 6.53
C VAL A 154 20.58 1.52 6.23
N GLU A 155 21.60 0.96 6.88
CA GLU A 155 21.96 -0.44 6.70
C GLU A 155 20.85 -1.36 7.23
N PRO A 156 20.35 -2.30 6.41
CA PRO A 156 19.29 -3.20 6.84
C PRO A 156 19.83 -4.26 7.83
N LYS A 157 19.07 -4.48 8.90
CA LYS A 157 19.37 -5.51 9.90
C LYS A 157 18.86 -6.88 9.46
N PHE A 158 19.73 -7.88 9.58
CA PHE A 158 19.41 -9.27 9.28
C PHE A 158 19.67 -10.16 10.50
N ILE A 159 18.89 -11.24 10.56
CA ILE A 159 19.05 -12.31 11.54
C ILE A 159 19.33 -13.60 10.78
N THR A 160 20.29 -14.38 11.27
CA THR A 160 20.61 -15.71 10.72
C THR A 160 20.05 -16.79 11.63
N VAL A 161 19.16 -17.63 11.10
CA VAL A 161 18.54 -18.74 11.82
C VAL A 161 18.66 -20.00 10.98
N GLY A 162 19.28 -21.05 11.52
CA GLY A 162 19.48 -22.31 10.78
C GLY A 162 20.24 -22.12 9.47
N GLY A 163 21.24 -21.23 9.42
CA GLY A 163 22.02 -20.91 8.21
C GLY A 163 21.28 -20.03 7.16
N LYS A 164 20.04 -19.65 7.40
CA LYS A 164 19.27 -18.77 6.49
C LYS A 164 19.24 -17.34 7.01
N ARG A 165 19.73 -16.42 6.19
CA ARG A 165 19.69 -14.97 6.46
C ARG A 165 18.30 -14.42 6.09
N MET A 166 17.64 -13.72 7.01
CA MET A 166 16.35 -13.10 6.80
C MET A 166 16.27 -11.73 7.46
N SER A 167 15.41 -10.82 6.97
CA SER A 167 15.25 -9.52 7.61
C SER A 167 14.60 -9.67 9.00
N GLU A 168 14.96 -8.80 9.93
CA GLU A 168 14.50 -8.83 11.32
C GLU A 168 12.97 -8.83 11.43
N ILE A 169 12.27 -8.04 10.62
CA ILE A 169 10.80 -7.98 10.61
C ILE A 169 10.18 -9.32 10.17
N HIS A 170 10.82 -10.02 9.25
CA HIS A 170 10.40 -11.37 8.84
C HIS A 170 10.50 -12.34 10.01
N TYR A 171 11.64 -12.35 10.68
CA TYR A 171 11.88 -13.21 11.84
C TYR A 171 10.86 -12.94 12.96
N LYS A 172 10.73 -11.68 13.38
CA LYS A 172 9.76 -11.28 14.42
C LYS A 172 8.32 -11.65 14.07
N SER A 173 7.97 -11.64 12.79
CA SER A 173 6.62 -11.99 12.35
C SER A 173 6.30 -13.49 12.37
N PHE A 174 7.30 -14.38 12.50
CA PHE A 174 7.03 -15.84 12.53
C PHE A 174 6.27 -16.29 13.76
N SER A 175 6.55 -15.70 14.92
CA SER A 175 5.87 -16.03 16.19
C SER A 175 4.48 -15.41 16.33
N MET A 176 4.08 -14.52 15.42
CA MET A 176 2.78 -13.84 15.46
C MET A 176 1.66 -14.72 14.91
N LYS A 177 0.44 -14.53 15.44
CA LYS A 177 -0.78 -15.11 14.86
C LYS A 177 -0.95 -14.66 13.40
N PRO A 178 -1.59 -15.44 12.53
CA PRO A 178 -1.71 -15.12 11.10
C PRO A 178 -2.25 -13.70 10.81
N ASN A 179 -3.29 -13.27 11.53
CA ASN A 179 -3.89 -11.94 11.35
C ASN A 179 -2.96 -10.80 11.81
N GLU A 180 -2.31 -10.96 12.94
CA GLU A 180 -1.32 -9.99 13.45
C GLU A 180 -0.12 -9.88 12.49
N ARG A 181 0.35 -11.03 12.00
CA ARG A 181 1.42 -11.10 11.01
C ARG A 181 1.04 -10.37 9.72
N ALA A 182 -0.18 -10.59 9.23
CA ALA A 182 -0.68 -9.90 8.04
C ALA A 182 -0.73 -8.39 8.27
N LYS A 183 -1.25 -7.94 9.41
CA LYS A 183 -1.31 -6.53 9.80
C LYS A 183 0.08 -5.88 9.83
N VAL A 184 1.03 -6.46 10.57
CA VAL A 184 2.40 -5.91 10.69
C VAL A 184 3.09 -5.85 9.32
N ARG A 185 2.89 -6.85 8.48
CA ARG A 185 3.51 -6.91 7.15
C ARG A 185 2.84 -6.00 6.11
N SER A 186 1.58 -5.61 6.31
CA SER A 186 0.87 -4.68 5.44
C SER A 186 1.16 -3.21 5.75
N MET A 187 1.66 -2.91 6.95
CA MET A 187 1.97 -1.53 7.32
C MET A 187 3.01 -0.92 6.39
N THR A 188 2.71 0.29 5.93
CA THR A 188 3.70 1.10 5.19
C THR A 188 4.81 1.55 6.14
N PRO A 189 6.10 1.39 5.75
CA PRO A 189 7.22 1.85 6.55
C PRO A 189 7.12 3.35 6.85
N GLN A 190 7.34 3.74 8.10
CA GLN A 190 7.11 5.14 8.50
C GLN A 190 8.12 6.11 7.87
N GLY A 191 9.38 5.68 7.73
CA GLY A 191 10.40 6.48 7.04
C GLY A 191 10.01 6.76 5.59
N PHE A 192 9.51 5.74 4.87
CA PHE A 192 9.00 5.93 3.51
C PHE A 192 7.76 6.84 3.49
N ALA A 193 6.79 6.64 4.39
CA ALA A 193 5.57 7.46 4.43
C ALA A 193 5.89 8.94 4.64
N ASN A 194 6.83 9.27 5.54
CA ASN A 194 7.30 10.63 5.79
C ASN A 194 8.02 11.21 4.56
N ALA A 195 8.96 10.46 3.98
CA ALA A 195 9.71 10.91 2.80
C ALA A 195 8.78 11.13 1.59
N PHE A 196 7.75 10.27 1.42
CA PHE A 196 6.75 10.41 0.37
C PHE A 196 5.90 11.67 0.57
N TYR A 197 5.45 11.93 1.79
CA TYR A 197 4.70 13.13 2.13
C TYR A 197 5.50 14.40 1.77
N GLU A 198 6.79 14.49 2.14
CA GLU A 198 7.60 15.69 1.95
C GLU A 198 7.65 16.18 0.49
N VAL A 199 7.60 15.29 -0.47
CA VAL A 199 7.70 15.62 -1.89
C VAL A 199 6.35 15.60 -2.64
N ASN A 200 5.27 15.15 -1.97
CA ASN A 200 3.91 15.03 -2.55
C ASN A 200 2.84 15.78 -1.73
N LYS A 201 3.24 16.76 -0.93
CA LYS A 201 2.36 17.63 -0.12
C LYS A 201 1.84 18.85 -0.89
#